data_fad366e5c9c91b882240bb3ee9ee7d16
#
_entry.id   fad366e5c9c91b882240bb3ee9ee7d16
#
_cell.length_a   1.000
_cell.length_b   1.000
_cell.length_c   1.000
_cell.angle_alpha   90.00
_cell.angle_beta   90.00
_cell.angle_gamma   90.00
#
_symmetry.space_group_name_H-M   'P 1'
#
loop_
_entity.id
_entity.type
_entity.pdbx_description
1 polymer ?
#
loop_
_entity_poly.entity_id
_entity_poly.type
_entity_poly.pdbx_seq_one_letter_code
_entity_poly.pdbx_strand_id
1 'polypeptide(L)'
;MMTTSMHDGLDLEQVPELAAQLRVDSIRSSTSAGSGHPTSSLSAADLLATLMARHLRYDWDAPDAPGNDHLIFSKGHASPLLYSVYRAAGVVSEQELMEGYRRFGQRLEGHPTPVLPWVDVATGSLGQGLPDGVGIALAGKYLEKSPYRVWVLTGDSELAEGSMWEALATASHYQLTNLVTMVDVNRLGQRGETALGWDMDTYAARVEAFGARAVVIDGHDIDAIDDALAQADGELDRPLVILARTLKGKGIPGVEDASGWHGKPMPEDKAEEAITALGGRRSLQVRGPMPPTVEQAARSPRGEVELPAFTPGEEVATRKAYGPALTALAEVDPRVVALDGEVSNSTGVADFVESHPERFFEMFIAEQQLVAAFLTRAADFIRMAPVSRVDLRLVGSHAGVEIGADGPSQMGLEDLAMFAATQGSTVLYPSDATSTAALVAEMAELSGVSYLRTTRGAYPVLYGSEESFPVGGSKTLRSSEDDAVTLIGAGVTLHQALAAADALAEDGVRARVIDAYSIKPLDGAGIRAAVAATGGRVVVAEDHHAEGGLGAAVLAALASEPVTDLHLRHLAVDGVPGSGTTEELLGWAGIDAEHIADAARAARAGWAAAAAGWGRGGAGGT
;
A
#
# COMPACT_ATOMS: atom_id res chain seq x y z
N MET A 1 -47.05 11.26 0.75
CA MET A 1 -45.86 10.42 0.58
C MET A 1 -45.83 9.97 -0.86
N MET A 2 -45.03 10.62 -1.70
CA MET A 2 -44.79 10.13 -3.06
C MET A 2 -43.75 9.02 -2.95
N THR A 3 -44.14 7.79 -3.15
CA THR A 3 -43.23 6.67 -3.37
C THR A 3 -42.78 6.72 -4.80
N THR A 4 -41.71 7.43 -5.10
CA THR A 4 -40.97 7.32 -6.37
C THR A 4 -40.46 5.88 -6.45
N SER A 5 -40.56 5.24 -7.62
CA SER A 5 -40.05 3.88 -7.79
C SER A 5 -38.55 3.85 -7.48
N MET A 6 -38.10 2.88 -6.72
CA MET A 6 -36.73 2.83 -6.15
C MET A 6 -35.59 2.71 -7.19
N HIS A 7 -35.90 2.67 -8.47
CA HIS A 7 -34.96 2.36 -9.57
C HIS A 7 -34.89 3.42 -10.69
N ASP A 8 -35.75 4.42 -10.66
CA ASP A 8 -35.66 5.54 -11.59
C ASP A 8 -34.92 6.69 -10.85
N GLY A 9 -33.88 7.27 -11.48
CA GLY A 9 -33.17 8.42 -10.95
C GLY A 9 -34.15 9.58 -10.66
N LEU A 10 -33.71 10.53 -9.81
CA LEU A 10 -34.50 11.74 -9.57
C LEU A 10 -34.53 12.63 -10.82
N ASP A 11 -35.67 13.32 -11.03
CA ASP A 11 -35.71 14.45 -11.94
C ASP A 11 -34.73 15.53 -11.47
N LEU A 12 -34.10 16.22 -12.40
CA LEU A 12 -33.08 17.23 -12.11
C LEU A 12 -33.58 18.31 -11.14
N GLU A 13 -34.86 18.70 -11.25
CA GLU A 13 -35.54 19.65 -10.37
C GLU A 13 -35.60 19.20 -8.90
N GLN A 14 -35.45 17.90 -8.63
CA GLN A 14 -35.49 17.32 -7.27
C GLN A 14 -34.11 17.16 -6.64
N VAL A 15 -33.04 17.23 -7.43
CA VAL A 15 -31.65 17.08 -6.93
C VAL A 15 -31.28 18.10 -5.85
N PRO A 16 -31.71 19.38 -5.92
CA PRO A 16 -31.46 20.35 -4.83
C PRO A 16 -32.00 19.90 -3.45
N GLU A 17 -33.13 19.19 -3.41
CA GLU A 17 -33.70 18.67 -2.17
C GLU A 17 -32.85 17.53 -1.59
N LEU A 18 -32.27 16.67 -2.45
CA LEU A 18 -31.31 15.66 -2.04
C LEU A 18 -30.03 16.31 -1.51
N ALA A 19 -29.47 17.28 -2.23
CA ALA A 19 -28.27 18.01 -1.78
C ALA A 19 -28.48 18.68 -0.41
N ALA A 20 -29.67 19.28 -0.20
CA ALA A 20 -30.03 19.85 1.10
C ALA A 20 -30.13 18.79 2.20
N GLN A 21 -30.68 17.59 1.89
CA GLN A 21 -30.68 16.47 2.84
C GLN A 21 -29.26 16.04 3.21
N LEU A 22 -28.37 15.84 2.23
CA LEU A 22 -26.99 15.45 2.46
C LEU A 22 -26.24 16.46 3.36
N ARG A 23 -26.48 17.75 3.16
CA ARG A 23 -25.95 18.82 4.03
C ARG A 23 -26.47 18.69 5.46
N VAL A 24 -27.80 18.59 5.62
CA VAL A 24 -28.44 18.47 6.92
C VAL A 24 -27.97 17.24 7.68
N ASP A 25 -27.86 16.09 7.02
CA ASP A 25 -27.41 14.85 7.63
C ASP A 25 -25.92 14.92 8.03
N SER A 26 -25.09 15.56 7.22
CA SER A 26 -23.68 15.82 7.55
C SER A 26 -23.50 16.70 8.77
N ILE A 27 -24.34 17.73 8.93
CA ILE A 27 -24.35 18.58 10.13
C ILE A 27 -24.79 17.77 11.34
N ARG A 28 -25.92 17.07 11.25
CA ARG A 28 -26.53 16.31 12.35
C ARG A 28 -25.59 15.22 12.88
N SER A 29 -25.02 14.42 11.99
CA SER A 29 -24.10 13.34 12.37
C SER A 29 -22.83 13.88 13.03
N SER A 30 -22.23 14.94 12.46
CA SER A 30 -21.04 15.58 13.03
C SER A 30 -21.32 16.22 14.39
N THR A 31 -22.47 16.88 14.56
CA THR A 31 -22.90 17.50 15.83
C THR A 31 -23.15 16.42 16.89
N SER A 32 -23.89 15.35 16.55
CA SER A 32 -24.15 14.22 17.44
C SER A 32 -22.84 13.55 17.89
N ALA A 33 -21.89 13.41 16.99
CA ALA A 33 -20.58 12.84 17.32
C ALA A 33 -19.68 13.78 18.13
N GLY A 34 -19.94 15.09 18.12
CA GLY A 34 -19.04 16.11 18.66
C GLY A 34 -17.71 16.19 17.89
N SER A 35 -17.67 15.64 16.67
CA SER A 35 -16.47 15.53 15.84
C SER A 35 -16.86 15.37 14.36
N GLY A 36 -16.02 15.82 13.44
CA GLY A 36 -16.25 15.68 12.01
C GLY A 36 -15.94 16.95 11.22
N HIS A 37 -16.17 16.88 9.89
CA HIS A 37 -15.86 17.96 8.96
C HIS A 37 -17.11 18.40 8.18
N PRO A 38 -18.14 18.94 8.85
CA PRO A 38 -19.38 19.29 8.16
C PRO A 38 -19.16 20.29 7.03
N THR A 39 -18.36 21.34 7.22
CA THR A 39 -18.15 22.36 6.17
C THR A 39 -17.52 21.84 4.90
N SER A 40 -16.61 20.85 4.99
CA SER A 40 -16.02 20.16 3.84
C SER A 40 -17.02 19.20 3.16
N SER A 41 -18.03 18.75 3.89
CA SER A 41 -19.15 17.95 3.38
C SER A 41 -20.13 18.81 2.60
N LEU A 42 -20.43 20.01 3.12
CA LEU A 42 -21.42 20.90 2.53
C LEU A 42 -21.00 21.46 1.17
N SER A 43 -19.69 21.66 0.92
CA SER A 43 -19.20 22.19 -0.36
C SER A 43 -19.49 21.23 -1.53
N ALA A 44 -19.30 19.94 -1.33
CA ALA A 44 -19.43 18.93 -2.39
C ALA A 44 -20.82 18.26 -2.45
N ALA A 45 -21.80 18.74 -1.66
CA ALA A 45 -23.10 18.07 -1.56
C ALA A 45 -23.90 18.10 -2.88
N ASP A 46 -23.80 19.19 -3.66
CA ASP A 46 -24.48 19.27 -4.97
C ASP A 46 -23.85 18.29 -5.98
N LEU A 47 -22.52 18.21 -6.00
CA LEU A 47 -21.79 17.24 -6.84
C LEU A 47 -22.23 15.81 -6.56
N LEU A 48 -22.24 15.43 -5.28
CA LEU A 48 -22.59 14.06 -4.88
C LEU A 48 -24.09 13.76 -5.05
N ALA A 49 -24.95 14.72 -4.81
CA ALA A 49 -26.39 14.56 -5.03
C ALA A 49 -26.70 14.31 -6.50
N THR A 50 -26.10 15.10 -7.41
CA THR A 50 -26.26 14.92 -8.85
C THR A 50 -25.66 13.61 -9.32
N LEU A 51 -24.42 13.30 -8.92
CA LEU A 51 -23.76 12.05 -9.25
C LEU A 51 -24.60 10.84 -8.84
N MET A 52 -25.00 10.78 -7.54
CA MET A 52 -25.77 9.67 -6.99
C MET A 52 -27.13 9.51 -7.69
N ALA A 53 -27.81 10.61 -7.93
CA ALA A 53 -29.17 10.56 -8.46
C ALA A 53 -29.23 10.17 -9.94
N ARG A 54 -28.19 10.49 -10.74
CA ARG A 54 -28.30 10.48 -12.19
C ARG A 54 -27.20 9.74 -12.96
N HIS A 55 -25.99 9.62 -12.38
CA HIS A 55 -24.82 9.13 -13.13
C HIS A 55 -24.13 7.92 -12.51
N LEU A 56 -24.13 7.78 -11.17
CA LEU A 56 -23.51 6.64 -10.48
C LEU A 56 -24.38 5.38 -10.68
N ARG A 57 -23.94 4.49 -11.53
CA ARG A 57 -24.61 3.22 -11.82
C ARG A 57 -24.20 2.20 -10.77
N TYR A 58 -25.06 1.97 -9.79
CA TYR A 58 -24.68 1.16 -8.62
C TYR A 58 -25.85 0.35 -8.07
N ASP A 59 -25.65 -0.94 -7.87
CA ASP A 59 -26.58 -1.81 -7.12
C ASP A 59 -26.18 -1.83 -5.63
N TRP A 60 -26.90 -1.04 -4.84
CA TRP A 60 -26.63 -0.89 -3.41
C TRP A 60 -26.88 -2.16 -2.58
N ASP A 61 -27.64 -3.11 -3.12
CA ASP A 61 -27.93 -4.40 -2.48
C ASP A 61 -26.90 -5.49 -2.87
N ALA A 62 -26.14 -5.25 -3.94
CA ALA A 62 -25.08 -6.12 -4.44
C ALA A 62 -23.78 -5.33 -4.65
N PRO A 63 -23.09 -4.89 -3.58
CA PRO A 63 -21.89 -4.06 -3.68
C PRO A 63 -20.76 -4.69 -4.49
N ASP A 64 -20.69 -6.02 -4.54
CA ASP A 64 -19.67 -6.76 -5.32
C ASP A 64 -20.10 -7.04 -6.78
N ALA A 65 -21.20 -6.45 -7.26
CA ALA A 65 -21.65 -6.67 -8.63
C ALA A 65 -20.64 -6.10 -9.64
N PRO A 66 -20.17 -6.89 -10.65
CA PRO A 66 -19.04 -6.52 -11.50
C PRO A 66 -19.35 -5.36 -12.47
N GLY A 67 -20.61 -4.97 -12.58
CA GLY A 67 -21.03 -3.81 -13.37
C GLY A 67 -21.16 -2.51 -12.59
N ASN A 68 -21.01 -2.55 -11.26
CA ASN A 68 -21.06 -1.35 -10.42
C ASN A 68 -19.97 -0.36 -10.80
N ASP A 69 -20.33 0.91 -10.89
CA ASP A 69 -19.33 1.98 -10.90
C ASP A 69 -18.62 2.06 -9.54
N HIS A 70 -17.40 2.60 -9.52
CA HIS A 70 -16.62 2.79 -8.30
C HIS A 70 -16.64 4.26 -7.88
N LEU A 71 -16.88 4.53 -6.60
CA LEU A 71 -16.83 5.87 -6.02
C LEU A 71 -15.70 5.98 -5.01
N ILE A 72 -14.58 6.57 -5.41
CA ILE A 72 -13.44 6.82 -4.54
C ILE A 72 -13.59 8.21 -3.89
N PHE A 73 -13.80 8.20 -2.59
CA PHE A 73 -14.01 9.40 -1.81
C PHE A 73 -12.68 9.92 -1.23
N SER A 74 -11.81 10.50 -2.10
CA SER A 74 -10.42 10.86 -1.75
C SER A 74 -10.33 11.88 -0.62
N LYS A 75 -11.23 12.86 -0.57
CA LYS A 75 -11.34 13.76 0.59
C LYS A 75 -12.02 13.08 1.79
N GLY A 76 -11.43 11.99 2.27
CA GLY A 76 -12.00 11.09 3.27
C GLY A 76 -12.45 11.76 4.57
N HIS A 77 -11.88 12.92 4.93
CA HIS A 77 -12.31 13.70 6.07
C HIS A 77 -13.76 14.20 5.96
N ALA A 78 -14.30 14.37 4.74
CA ALA A 78 -15.70 14.71 4.50
C ALA A 78 -16.63 13.48 4.55
N SER A 79 -16.25 12.44 5.29
CA SER A 79 -17.03 11.21 5.51
C SER A 79 -18.49 11.40 5.91
N PRO A 80 -18.89 12.49 6.64
CA PRO A 80 -20.32 12.73 6.90
C PRO A 80 -21.15 12.83 5.62
N LEU A 81 -20.61 13.41 4.54
CA LEU A 81 -21.28 13.48 3.25
C LEU A 81 -21.46 12.10 2.61
N LEU A 82 -20.39 11.29 2.58
CA LEU A 82 -20.46 9.94 2.03
C LEU A 82 -21.47 9.05 2.78
N TYR A 83 -21.47 9.11 4.10
CA TYR A 83 -22.41 8.34 4.92
C TYR A 83 -23.85 8.86 4.78
N SER A 84 -24.02 10.16 4.49
CA SER A 84 -25.33 10.71 4.15
C SER A 84 -25.84 10.20 2.78
N VAL A 85 -24.93 9.99 1.81
CA VAL A 85 -25.24 9.30 0.54
C VAL A 85 -25.72 7.88 0.83
N TYR A 86 -25.03 7.12 1.68
CA TYR A 86 -25.45 5.75 2.05
C TYR A 86 -26.79 5.72 2.79
N ARG A 87 -27.08 6.75 3.60
CA ARG A 87 -28.42 6.91 4.19
C ARG A 87 -29.48 7.18 3.11
N ALA A 88 -29.21 8.05 2.16
CA ALA A 88 -30.11 8.33 1.06
C ALA A 88 -30.33 7.10 0.17
N ALA A 89 -29.31 6.26 -0.03
CA ALA A 89 -29.42 4.97 -0.72
C ALA A 89 -30.21 3.91 0.09
N GLY A 90 -30.45 4.17 1.38
CA GLY A 90 -31.20 3.26 2.26
C GLY A 90 -30.40 2.10 2.82
N VAL A 91 -29.06 2.12 2.68
CA VAL A 91 -28.14 1.07 3.18
C VAL A 91 -27.53 1.39 4.54
N VAL A 92 -27.66 2.62 4.99
CA VAL A 92 -27.38 3.08 6.34
C VAL A 92 -28.65 3.71 6.91
N SER A 93 -29.06 3.31 8.12
CA SER A 93 -30.24 3.88 8.76
C SER A 93 -29.94 5.27 9.34
N GLU A 94 -30.99 6.09 9.54
CA GLU A 94 -30.84 7.38 10.22
C GLU A 94 -30.27 7.21 11.65
N GLN A 95 -30.75 6.20 12.38
CA GLN A 95 -30.24 5.91 13.72
C GLN A 95 -28.75 5.57 13.68
N GLU A 96 -28.32 4.70 12.77
CA GLU A 96 -26.91 4.35 12.62
C GLU A 96 -26.06 5.57 12.28
N LEU A 97 -26.51 6.43 11.37
CA LEU A 97 -25.78 7.65 11.01
C LEU A 97 -25.64 8.61 12.19
N MET A 98 -26.68 8.78 12.99
CA MET A 98 -26.67 9.72 14.11
C MET A 98 -25.95 9.19 15.35
N GLU A 99 -26.05 7.90 15.64
CA GLU A 99 -25.54 7.29 16.88
C GLU A 99 -24.23 6.53 16.64
N GLY A 100 -23.95 6.10 15.41
CA GLY A 100 -22.79 5.29 15.05
C GLY A 100 -21.59 6.07 14.49
N TYR A 101 -21.80 7.27 13.94
CA TYR A 101 -20.70 8.03 13.35
C TYR A 101 -19.61 8.38 14.36
N ARG A 102 -18.35 7.98 14.05
CA ARG A 102 -17.17 8.20 14.92
C ARG A 102 -17.32 7.62 16.34
N ARG A 103 -18.05 6.54 16.51
CA ARG A 103 -18.19 5.87 17.81
C ARG A 103 -17.37 4.57 17.83
N PHE A 104 -16.77 4.28 18.98
CA PHE A 104 -15.98 3.06 19.16
C PHE A 104 -16.83 1.81 18.90
N GLY A 105 -16.27 0.89 18.11
CA GLY A 105 -16.95 -0.36 17.74
C GLY A 105 -18.05 -0.23 16.67
N GLN A 106 -18.24 0.98 16.10
CA GLN A 106 -19.18 1.22 15.00
C GLN A 106 -18.45 1.31 13.66
N ARG A 107 -19.14 0.96 12.56
CA ARG A 107 -18.54 0.89 11.22
C ARG A 107 -18.48 2.25 10.48
N LEU A 108 -19.18 3.28 10.95
CA LEU A 108 -19.12 4.62 10.37
C LEU A 108 -17.95 5.40 10.97
N GLU A 109 -16.76 5.05 10.51
CA GLU A 109 -15.50 5.59 11.01
C GLU A 109 -15.28 7.05 10.60
N GLY A 110 -14.27 7.70 11.18
CA GLY A 110 -13.96 9.11 10.89
C GLY A 110 -13.52 9.37 9.45
N HIS A 111 -12.97 8.37 8.80
CA HIS A 111 -12.62 8.30 7.38
C HIS A 111 -13.12 6.97 6.84
N PRO A 112 -13.56 6.89 5.58
CA PRO A 112 -14.14 5.66 5.05
C PRO A 112 -13.08 4.56 4.88
N THR A 113 -13.48 3.34 5.23
CA THR A 113 -12.66 2.12 5.06
C THR A 113 -13.53 0.98 4.51
N PRO A 114 -12.94 -0.08 3.92
CA PRO A 114 -13.67 -1.25 3.44
C PRO A 114 -14.29 -2.14 4.54
N VAL A 115 -14.46 -1.62 5.73
CA VAL A 115 -15.39 -2.19 6.72
C VAL A 115 -16.84 -2.03 6.24
N LEU A 116 -17.08 -1.02 5.40
CA LEU A 116 -18.31 -0.80 4.66
C LEU A 116 -18.16 -1.42 3.26
N PRO A 117 -19.09 -2.29 2.84
CA PRO A 117 -18.95 -3.00 1.56
C PRO A 117 -19.07 -2.10 0.32
N TRP A 118 -19.48 -0.85 0.48
CA TRP A 118 -19.59 0.17 -0.59
C TRP A 118 -18.34 1.07 -0.68
N VAL A 119 -17.28 0.76 0.06
CA VAL A 119 -16.01 1.49 0.06
C VAL A 119 -14.93 0.59 -0.49
N ASP A 120 -14.41 0.93 -1.66
CA ASP A 120 -13.37 0.15 -2.36
C ASP A 120 -12.03 0.22 -1.61
N VAL A 121 -11.62 1.44 -1.23
CA VAL A 121 -10.30 1.70 -0.61
C VAL A 121 -10.44 2.64 0.58
N ALA A 122 -9.58 2.46 1.56
CA ALA A 122 -9.49 3.37 2.70
C ALA A 122 -8.88 4.70 2.27
N THR A 123 -9.52 5.81 2.64
CA THR A 123 -9.03 7.15 2.34
C THR A 123 -8.88 8.00 3.61
N GLY A 124 -8.29 9.19 3.46
CA GLY A 124 -8.04 10.10 4.58
C GLY A 124 -6.59 10.57 4.64
N SER A 125 -5.64 9.77 4.19
CA SER A 125 -4.34 10.26 3.78
C SER A 125 -4.51 10.89 2.40
N LEU A 126 -4.34 12.23 2.33
CA LEU A 126 -4.61 12.98 1.11
C LEU A 126 -3.61 12.61 0.00
N GLY A 127 -4.07 12.63 -1.25
CA GLY A 127 -3.28 12.28 -2.42
C GLY A 127 -3.27 10.80 -2.78
N GLN A 128 -4.05 9.94 -2.09
CA GLN A 128 -4.10 8.51 -2.38
C GLN A 128 -5.29 8.09 -3.25
N GLY A 129 -6.47 8.69 -3.03
CA GLY A 129 -7.68 8.19 -3.69
C GLY A 129 -7.65 8.31 -5.22
N LEU A 130 -6.99 9.31 -5.80
CA LEU A 130 -6.86 9.38 -7.27
C LEU A 130 -5.91 8.30 -7.82
N PRO A 131 -4.70 8.08 -7.27
CA PRO A 131 -3.87 6.92 -7.61
C PRO A 131 -4.61 5.57 -7.52
N ASP A 132 -5.35 5.33 -6.44
CA ASP A 132 -6.18 4.12 -6.28
C ASP A 132 -7.24 4.03 -7.38
N GLY A 133 -7.92 5.14 -7.67
CA GLY A 133 -8.88 5.23 -8.76
C GLY A 133 -8.28 4.95 -10.14
N VAL A 134 -7.04 5.38 -10.38
CA VAL A 134 -6.29 5.05 -11.61
C VAL A 134 -6.06 3.55 -11.71
N GLY A 135 -5.65 2.90 -10.62
CA GLY A 135 -5.45 1.45 -10.57
C GLY A 135 -6.74 0.67 -10.92
N ILE A 136 -7.86 1.05 -10.31
CA ILE A 136 -9.17 0.44 -10.58
C ILE A 136 -9.61 0.70 -12.02
N ALA A 137 -9.47 1.93 -12.52
CA ALA A 137 -9.83 2.27 -13.90
C ALA A 137 -8.98 1.52 -14.94
N LEU A 138 -7.70 1.33 -14.65
CA LEU A 138 -6.77 0.56 -15.48
C LEU A 138 -7.17 -0.91 -15.52
N ALA A 139 -7.47 -1.51 -14.37
CA ALA A 139 -7.97 -2.89 -14.27
C ALA A 139 -9.26 -3.06 -15.08
N GLY A 140 -10.23 -2.18 -14.91
CA GLY A 140 -11.50 -2.23 -15.66
C GLY A 140 -11.33 -2.15 -17.16
N LYS A 141 -10.46 -1.25 -17.62
CA LYS A 141 -10.26 -1.05 -19.06
C LYS A 141 -9.46 -2.17 -19.71
N TYR A 142 -8.35 -2.59 -19.12
CA TYR A 142 -7.38 -3.47 -19.77
C TYR A 142 -7.50 -4.94 -19.38
N LEU A 143 -7.84 -5.23 -18.12
CA LEU A 143 -7.90 -6.59 -17.60
C LEU A 143 -9.32 -7.15 -17.64
N GLU A 144 -10.25 -6.49 -16.98
CA GLU A 144 -11.62 -6.96 -16.83
C GLU A 144 -12.51 -6.63 -18.05
N LYS A 145 -12.14 -5.62 -18.84
CA LYS A 145 -12.91 -5.09 -19.97
C LYS A 145 -14.35 -4.78 -19.56
N SER A 146 -14.48 -4.25 -18.34
CA SER A 146 -15.76 -3.93 -17.72
C SER A 146 -16.25 -2.54 -18.16
N PRO A 147 -17.56 -2.33 -18.29
CA PRO A 147 -18.14 -1.03 -18.66
C PRO A 147 -18.27 -0.05 -17.49
N TYR A 148 -17.77 -0.39 -16.29
CA TYR A 148 -17.87 0.50 -15.15
C TYR A 148 -17.00 1.75 -15.28
N ARG A 149 -17.38 2.77 -14.57
CA ARG A 149 -16.63 4.00 -14.40
C ARG A 149 -16.07 4.11 -13.00
N VAL A 150 -14.98 4.85 -12.88
CA VAL A 150 -14.38 5.21 -11.61
C VAL A 150 -14.55 6.71 -11.40
N TRP A 151 -15.34 7.07 -10.40
CA TRP A 151 -15.60 8.43 -9.97
C TRP A 151 -14.73 8.75 -8.77
N VAL A 152 -13.91 9.78 -8.85
CA VAL A 152 -13.04 10.19 -7.74
C VAL A 152 -13.42 11.59 -7.28
N LEU A 153 -13.82 11.75 -6.01
CA LEU A 153 -14.04 13.07 -5.42
C LEU A 153 -12.81 13.48 -4.60
N THR A 154 -12.14 14.54 -5.03
CA THR A 154 -10.94 15.08 -4.38
C THR A 154 -11.14 16.55 -3.99
N GLY A 155 -10.23 17.10 -3.21
CA GLY A 155 -10.21 18.50 -2.80
C GLY A 155 -9.08 19.30 -3.45
N ASP A 156 -9.23 20.61 -3.50
CA ASP A 156 -8.23 21.55 -4.03
C ASP A 156 -6.92 21.57 -3.23
N SER A 157 -6.98 21.47 -1.91
CA SER A 157 -5.78 21.32 -1.06
C SER A 157 -5.00 20.04 -1.38
N GLU A 158 -5.71 18.99 -1.73
CA GLU A 158 -5.16 17.67 -2.05
C GLU A 158 -4.33 17.69 -3.34
N LEU A 159 -4.62 18.61 -4.27
CA LEU A 159 -3.81 18.81 -5.48
C LEU A 159 -2.40 19.36 -5.22
N ALA A 160 -2.05 19.65 -3.96
CA ALA A 160 -0.68 19.93 -3.56
C ALA A 160 0.19 18.66 -3.44
N GLU A 161 -0.44 17.48 -3.32
CA GLU A 161 0.26 16.19 -3.29
C GLU A 161 0.81 15.83 -4.68
N GLY A 162 2.08 15.39 -4.73
CA GLY A 162 2.73 14.99 -5.98
C GLY A 162 2.07 13.79 -6.64
N SER A 163 1.58 12.83 -5.84
CA SER A 163 0.87 11.62 -6.28
C SER A 163 -0.35 11.91 -7.17
N MET A 164 -1.03 13.03 -6.96
CA MET A 164 -2.16 13.45 -7.80
C MET A 164 -1.73 13.70 -9.25
N TRP A 165 -0.56 14.26 -9.44
CA TRP A 165 -0.01 14.57 -10.78
C TRP A 165 0.61 13.34 -11.43
N GLU A 166 1.27 12.47 -10.67
CA GLU A 166 1.69 11.14 -11.14
C GLU A 166 0.47 10.34 -11.63
N ALA A 167 -0.61 10.34 -10.87
CA ALA A 167 -1.86 9.66 -11.22
C ALA A 167 -2.47 10.21 -12.52
N LEU A 168 -2.53 11.53 -12.69
CA LEU A 168 -3.06 12.14 -13.93
C LEU A 168 -2.17 11.83 -15.14
N ALA A 169 -0.84 11.85 -14.99
CA ALA A 169 0.11 11.49 -16.05
C ALA A 169 -0.10 10.03 -16.48
N THR A 170 -0.20 9.10 -15.52
CA THR A 170 -0.45 7.68 -15.76
C THR A 170 -1.82 7.44 -16.40
N ALA A 171 -2.86 8.08 -15.87
CA ALA A 171 -4.22 7.99 -16.43
C ALA A 171 -4.27 8.47 -17.88
N SER A 172 -3.55 9.54 -18.20
CA SER A 172 -3.47 10.09 -19.55
C SER A 172 -2.67 9.19 -20.48
N HIS A 173 -1.54 8.64 -20.02
CA HIS A 173 -0.73 7.68 -20.79
C HIS A 173 -1.56 6.47 -21.21
N TYR A 174 -2.30 5.88 -20.28
CA TYR A 174 -3.17 4.74 -20.52
C TYR A 174 -4.55 5.13 -21.07
N GLN A 175 -4.79 6.41 -21.35
CA GLN A 175 -6.05 6.92 -21.90
C GLN A 175 -7.28 6.40 -21.10
N LEU A 176 -7.25 6.52 -19.78
CA LEU A 176 -8.31 6.00 -18.91
C LEU A 176 -9.59 6.84 -19.03
N THR A 177 -10.33 6.65 -20.12
CA THR A 177 -11.57 7.36 -20.43
C THR A 177 -12.74 6.94 -19.51
N ASN A 178 -12.56 5.86 -18.74
CA ASN A 178 -13.47 5.41 -17.70
C ASN A 178 -13.18 6.04 -16.32
N LEU A 179 -12.19 6.94 -16.22
CA LEU A 179 -11.87 7.68 -15.00
C LEU A 179 -12.42 9.11 -15.07
N VAL A 180 -13.21 9.50 -14.07
CA VAL A 180 -13.73 10.85 -13.91
C VAL A 180 -13.32 11.38 -12.54
N THR A 181 -12.57 12.47 -12.51
CA THR A 181 -12.15 13.13 -11.28
C THR A 181 -12.97 14.40 -11.07
N MET A 182 -13.61 14.53 -9.91
CA MET A 182 -14.31 15.75 -9.49
C MET A 182 -13.46 16.44 -8.43
N VAL A 183 -13.04 17.67 -8.69
CA VAL A 183 -12.27 18.48 -7.75
C VAL A 183 -13.19 19.51 -7.10
N ASP A 184 -13.41 19.39 -5.80
CA ASP A 184 -14.13 20.37 -4.98
C ASP A 184 -13.21 21.56 -4.68
N VAL A 185 -13.23 22.59 -5.54
CA VAL A 185 -12.40 23.80 -5.42
C VAL A 185 -13.10 24.83 -4.56
N ASN A 186 -13.06 24.60 -3.23
CA ASN A 186 -13.68 25.49 -2.24
C ASN A 186 -12.71 26.53 -1.65
N ARG A 187 -11.48 26.60 -2.13
CA ARG A 187 -10.36 27.51 -1.78
C ARG A 187 -9.88 27.49 -0.33
N LEU A 188 -10.57 26.83 0.59
CA LEU A 188 -10.25 26.89 2.02
C LEU A 188 -9.69 25.57 2.54
N GLY A 189 -8.41 25.56 2.87
CA GLY A 189 -7.75 24.49 3.62
C GLY A 189 -8.06 24.52 5.13
N GLN A 190 -7.20 23.89 5.92
CA GLN A 190 -7.37 23.83 7.37
C GLN A 190 -7.08 25.17 8.06
N ARG A 191 -6.11 25.94 7.58
CA ARG A 191 -5.66 27.19 8.20
C ARG A 191 -6.01 28.47 7.43
N GLY A 192 -6.49 28.33 6.21
CA GLY A 192 -6.75 29.48 5.36
C GLY A 192 -6.92 29.08 3.91
N GLU A 193 -6.67 29.99 3.03
CA GLU A 193 -6.81 29.82 1.59
C GLU A 193 -5.77 28.82 1.04
N THR A 194 -6.18 28.02 0.05
CA THR A 194 -5.28 27.11 -0.67
C THR A 194 -4.37 27.90 -1.61
N ALA A 195 -3.29 27.28 -2.07
CA ALA A 195 -2.24 27.95 -2.82
C ALA A 195 -2.72 28.68 -4.09
N LEU A 196 -3.77 28.17 -4.74
CA LEU A 196 -4.36 28.77 -5.95
C LEU A 196 -5.74 29.44 -5.68
N GLY A 197 -6.32 29.24 -4.49
CA GLY A 197 -7.67 29.76 -4.22
C GLY A 197 -8.67 29.33 -5.30
N TRP A 198 -9.31 30.31 -5.96
CA TRP A 198 -10.19 30.10 -7.12
C TRP A 198 -9.57 30.50 -8.45
N ASP A 199 -8.26 30.37 -8.62
CA ASP A 199 -7.60 30.50 -9.92
C ASP A 199 -7.89 29.27 -10.78
N MET A 200 -9.14 29.20 -11.28
CA MET A 200 -9.65 28.05 -12.05
C MET A 200 -8.87 27.87 -13.37
N ASP A 201 -8.38 28.95 -13.95
CA ASP A 201 -7.60 28.90 -15.19
C ASP A 201 -6.27 28.19 -14.98
N THR A 202 -5.59 28.46 -13.86
CA THR A 202 -4.33 27.77 -13.51
C THR A 202 -4.59 26.29 -13.18
N TYR A 203 -5.67 25.95 -12.48
CA TYR A 203 -6.05 24.54 -12.25
C TYR A 203 -6.28 23.82 -13.57
N ALA A 204 -7.08 24.40 -14.48
CA ALA A 204 -7.38 23.82 -15.78
C ALA A 204 -6.12 23.62 -16.62
N ALA A 205 -5.28 24.65 -16.71
CA ALA A 205 -4.02 24.58 -17.45
C ALA A 205 -3.08 23.49 -16.93
N ARG A 206 -2.99 23.28 -15.60
CA ARG A 206 -2.22 22.18 -15.01
C ARG A 206 -2.79 20.83 -15.39
N VAL A 207 -4.08 20.63 -15.24
CA VAL A 207 -4.77 19.37 -15.60
C VAL A 207 -4.53 19.03 -17.07
N GLU A 208 -4.67 20.01 -17.97
CA GLU A 208 -4.44 19.82 -19.41
C GLU A 208 -2.98 19.53 -19.74
N ALA A 209 -2.04 20.16 -19.03
CA ALA A 209 -0.61 19.90 -19.20
C ALA A 209 -0.22 18.46 -18.83
N PHE A 210 -0.98 17.82 -17.90
CA PHE A 210 -0.82 16.41 -17.57
C PHE A 210 -1.66 15.47 -18.48
N GLY A 211 -2.26 16.01 -19.55
CA GLY A 211 -2.92 15.25 -20.61
C GLY A 211 -4.39 14.89 -20.35
N ALA A 212 -4.96 15.29 -19.22
CA ALA A 212 -6.38 15.09 -18.96
C ALA A 212 -7.24 16.24 -19.53
N ARG A 213 -8.54 16.00 -19.70
CA ARG A 213 -9.50 17.00 -20.12
C ARG A 213 -10.05 17.76 -18.92
N ALA A 214 -9.85 19.07 -18.85
CA ALA A 214 -10.40 19.92 -17.82
C ALA A 214 -11.75 20.51 -18.22
N VAL A 215 -12.72 20.46 -17.30
CA VAL A 215 -14.04 21.13 -17.42
C VAL A 215 -14.26 21.96 -16.16
N VAL A 216 -14.36 23.27 -16.32
CA VAL A 216 -14.59 24.20 -15.20
C VAL A 216 -16.06 24.54 -15.10
N ILE A 217 -16.64 24.39 -13.89
CA ILE A 217 -18.06 24.64 -13.62
C ILE A 217 -18.28 25.43 -12.32
N ASP A 218 -19.44 26.04 -12.19
CA ASP A 218 -19.99 26.38 -10.89
C ASP A 218 -20.46 25.09 -10.21
N GLY A 219 -19.81 24.70 -9.11
CA GLY A 219 -20.11 23.46 -8.37
C GLY A 219 -21.39 23.54 -7.52
N HIS A 220 -22.18 24.59 -7.67
CA HIS A 220 -23.52 24.76 -7.06
C HIS A 220 -24.64 24.93 -8.10
N ASP A 221 -24.31 24.96 -9.39
CA ASP A 221 -25.26 24.94 -10.50
C ASP A 221 -25.51 23.48 -10.91
N ILE A 222 -26.69 22.97 -10.55
CA ILE A 222 -27.06 21.57 -10.77
C ILE A 222 -27.09 21.22 -12.27
N ASP A 223 -27.55 22.13 -13.13
CA ASP A 223 -27.56 21.91 -14.58
C ASP A 223 -26.12 21.81 -15.11
N ALA A 224 -25.22 22.69 -14.68
CA ALA A 224 -23.81 22.64 -15.07
C ALA A 224 -23.09 21.38 -14.56
N ILE A 225 -23.44 20.90 -13.36
CA ILE A 225 -22.91 19.65 -12.80
C ILE A 225 -23.40 18.46 -13.62
N ASP A 226 -24.71 18.38 -13.91
CA ASP A 226 -25.31 17.30 -14.71
C ASP A 226 -24.68 17.22 -16.10
N ASP A 227 -24.58 18.37 -16.80
CA ASP A 227 -23.95 18.47 -18.13
C ASP A 227 -22.46 18.05 -18.09
N ALA A 228 -21.72 18.39 -17.04
CA ALA A 228 -20.33 17.99 -16.92
C ALA A 228 -20.17 16.50 -16.65
N LEU A 229 -20.99 15.91 -15.78
CA LEU A 229 -20.99 14.48 -15.48
C LEU A 229 -21.44 13.65 -16.67
N ALA A 230 -22.43 14.13 -17.43
CA ALA A 230 -22.94 13.48 -18.66
C ALA A 230 -21.87 13.34 -19.75
N GLN A 231 -20.79 14.14 -19.73
CA GLN A 231 -19.68 13.96 -20.66
C GLN A 231 -19.01 12.60 -20.54
N ALA A 232 -19.09 11.95 -19.37
CA ALA A 232 -18.61 10.60 -19.17
C ALA A 232 -19.37 9.54 -19.99
N ASP A 233 -20.59 9.84 -20.47
CA ASP A 233 -21.37 8.96 -21.36
C ASP A 233 -20.98 9.10 -22.84
N GLY A 234 -20.22 10.16 -23.16
CA GLY A 234 -19.77 10.46 -24.52
C GLY A 234 -18.47 9.74 -24.90
N GLU A 235 -18.02 10.00 -26.12
CA GLU A 235 -16.71 9.56 -26.58
C GLU A 235 -15.61 10.46 -25.98
N LEU A 236 -14.95 9.98 -24.95
CA LEU A 236 -13.77 10.63 -24.38
C LEU A 236 -12.50 10.04 -25.02
N ASP A 237 -11.51 10.88 -25.29
CA ASP A 237 -10.18 10.52 -25.78
C ASP A 237 -9.13 10.47 -24.64
N ARG A 238 -9.46 11.00 -23.47
CA ARG A 238 -8.58 11.14 -22.32
C ARG A 238 -9.40 11.20 -21.02
N PRO A 239 -8.76 11.06 -19.82
CA PRO A 239 -9.43 11.17 -18.52
C PRO A 239 -10.14 12.52 -18.38
N LEU A 240 -11.31 12.52 -17.74
CA LEU A 240 -12.09 13.73 -17.48
C LEU A 240 -11.83 14.25 -16.06
N VAL A 241 -11.53 15.55 -15.93
CA VAL A 241 -11.39 16.25 -14.66
C VAL A 241 -12.36 17.42 -14.61
N ILE A 242 -13.34 17.35 -13.71
CA ILE A 242 -14.33 18.39 -13.48
C ILE A 242 -13.83 19.26 -12.31
N LEU A 243 -13.45 20.50 -12.61
CA LEU A 243 -13.03 21.50 -11.65
C LEU A 243 -14.25 22.30 -11.19
N ALA A 244 -14.82 21.93 -10.08
CA ALA A 244 -16.03 22.53 -9.57
C ALA A 244 -15.70 23.66 -8.56
N ARG A 245 -15.96 24.90 -8.91
CA ARG A 245 -15.87 26.03 -8.00
C ARG A 245 -16.99 25.97 -6.99
N THR A 246 -16.66 25.81 -5.71
CA THR A 246 -17.63 25.65 -4.62
C THR A 246 -17.39 26.62 -3.46
N LEU A 247 -18.30 26.61 -2.49
CA LEU A 247 -18.21 27.39 -1.26
C LEU A 247 -18.16 26.45 -0.05
N LYS A 248 -17.09 26.51 0.73
CA LYS A 248 -16.99 25.74 1.96
C LYS A 248 -18.07 26.14 2.95
N GLY A 249 -18.79 25.18 3.52
CA GLY A 249 -19.91 25.47 4.42
C GLY A 249 -21.15 26.03 3.75
N LYS A 250 -21.38 25.72 2.46
CA LYS A 250 -22.50 26.18 1.62
C LYS A 250 -23.86 26.12 2.32
N GLY A 251 -24.57 27.24 2.26
CA GLY A 251 -25.94 27.36 2.76
C GLY A 251 -26.06 27.73 4.25
N ILE A 252 -24.96 27.99 4.96
CA ILE A 252 -25.00 28.32 6.38
C ILE A 252 -24.56 29.77 6.60
N PRO A 253 -25.47 30.66 7.04
CA PRO A 253 -25.13 32.03 7.35
C PRO A 253 -23.97 32.16 8.35
N GLY A 254 -22.95 32.96 8.02
CA GLY A 254 -21.78 33.20 8.86
C GLY A 254 -20.75 32.05 8.94
N VAL A 255 -21.00 30.94 8.23
CA VAL A 255 -20.06 29.80 8.09
C VAL A 255 -19.68 29.63 6.64
N GLU A 256 -20.58 29.90 5.70
CA GLU A 256 -20.33 29.84 4.27
C GLU A 256 -19.12 30.70 3.90
N ASP A 257 -18.16 30.09 3.19
CA ASP A 257 -16.90 30.72 2.77
C ASP A 257 -16.06 31.36 3.88
N ALA A 258 -16.26 30.91 5.12
CA ALA A 258 -15.54 31.40 6.28
C ALA A 258 -14.41 30.46 6.70
N SER A 259 -13.22 31.01 6.95
CA SER A 259 -12.10 30.26 7.50
C SER A 259 -12.32 29.88 8.96
N GLY A 260 -11.56 28.85 9.43
CA GLY A 260 -11.57 28.43 10.84
C GLY A 260 -12.66 27.43 11.21
N TRP A 261 -13.45 26.95 10.26
CA TRP A 261 -14.48 25.92 10.44
C TRP A 261 -14.05 24.51 9.96
N HIS A 262 -12.85 24.36 9.45
CA HIS A 262 -12.36 23.05 9.03
C HIS A 262 -12.20 22.11 10.24
N GLY A 263 -12.81 20.92 10.18
CA GLY A 263 -12.74 19.91 11.24
C GLY A 263 -13.48 20.26 12.53
N LYS A 264 -14.36 21.26 12.49
CA LYS A 264 -15.16 21.66 13.65
C LYS A 264 -16.63 21.30 13.46
N PRO A 265 -17.18 20.42 14.31
CA PRO A 265 -18.62 20.20 14.38
C PRO A 265 -19.31 21.47 14.89
N MET A 266 -20.57 21.63 14.55
CA MET A 266 -21.36 22.77 15.05
C MET A 266 -21.87 22.47 16.45
N PRO A 267 -21.90 23.48 17.35
CA PRO A 267 -22.72 23.42 18.58
C PRO A 267 -24.20 23.18 18.23
N GLU A 268 -24.92 22.54 19.13
CA GLU A 268 -26.30 22.07 18.89
C GLU A 268 -27.25 23.22 18.46
N ASP A 269 -27.15 24.38 19.11
CA ASP A 269 -27.91 25.58 18.78
C ASP A 269 -27.64 26.09 17.36
N LYS A 270 -26.37 26.18 16.96
CA LYS A 270 -25.96 26.55 15.60
C LYS A 270 -26.33 25.52 14.57
N ALA A 271 -26.29 24.24 14.93
CA ALA A 271 -26.70 23.16 14.05
C ALA A 271 -28.19 23.25 13.71
N GLU A 272 -29.06 23.51 14.68
CA GLU A 272 -30.50 23.69 14.45
C GLU A 272 -30.81 24.96 13.64
N GLU A 273 -30.06 26.06 13.85
CA GLU A 273 -30.16 27.26 13.01
C GLU A 273 -29.76 26.93 11.55
N ALA A 274 -28.66 26.20 11.35
CA ALA A 274 -28.18 25.81 10.06
C ALA A 274 -29.16 24.85 9.34
N ILE A 275 -29.70 23.86 10.05
CA ILE A 275 -30.74 22.96 9.56
C ILE A 275 -31.98 23.73 9.11
N THR A 276 -32.40 24.72 9.88
CA THR A 276 -33.53 25.56 9.54
C THR A 276 -33.25 26.38 8.26
N ALA A 277 -32.06 26.98 8.16
CA ALA A 277 -31.63 27.73 6.97
C ALA A 277 -31.58 26.87 5.70
N LEU A 278 -31.25 25.59 5.84
CA LEU A 278 -31.25 24.61 4.75
C LEU A 278 -32.64 24.02 4.43
N GLY A 279 -33.70 24.53 5.06
CA GLY A 279 -35.09 24.10 4.81
C GLY A 279 -35.56 22.90 5.63
N GLY A 280 -34.83 22.54 6.70
CA GLY A 280 -35.22 21.49 7.63
C GLY A 280 -34.77 20.07 7.23
N ARG A 281 -35.22 19.10 8.05
CA ARG A 281 -34.87 17.67 7.87
C ARG A 281 -35.68 17.03 6.76
N ARG A 282 -35.06 16.10 6.02
CA ARG A 282 -35.67 15.36 4.92
C ARG A 282 -35.41 13.86 5.09
N SER A 283 -36.17 13.05 4.33
CA SER A 283 -36.04 11.57 4.32
C SER A 283 -36.20 11.01 2.93
N LEU A 284 -35.60 11.66 1.94
CA LEU A 284 -35.58 11.16 0.57
C LEU A 284 -34.75 9.86 0.52
N GLN A 285 -35.24 8.89 -0.24
CA GLN A 285 -34.49 7.71 -0.61
C GLN A 285 -34.27 7.71 -2.11
N VAL A 286 -33.03 7.58 -2.52
CA VAL A 286 -32.59 7.67 -3.90
C VAL A 286 -31.53 6.60 -4.13
N ARG A 287 -31.69 5.79 -5.15
CA ARG A 287 -30.72 4.72 -5.48
C ARG A 287 -29.94 4.97 -6.77
N GLY A 288 -30.39 5.92 -7.59
CA GLY A 288 -29.78 6.24 -8.87
C GLY A 288 -29.94 5.13 -9.92
N PRO A 289 -29.21 5.23 -11.04
CA PRO A 289 -29.31 4.25 -12.12
C PRO A 289 -28.68 2.91 -11.73
N MET A 290 -29.25 1.83 -12.26
CA MET A 290 -28.69 0.49 -12.10
C MET A 290 -27.48 0.27 -13.00
N PRO A 291 -26.49 -0.52 -12.56
CA PRO A 291 -25.35 -0.87 -13.38
C PRO A 291 -25.74 -1.80 -14.53
N PRO A 292 -24.96 -1.84 -15.61
CA PRO A 292 -25.14 -2.84 -16.66
C PRO A 292 -24.87 -4.24 -16.11
N THR A 293 -25.63 -5.23 -16.61
CA THR A 293 -25.35 -6.63 -16.29
C THR A 293 -24.05 -7.06 -16.96
N VAL A 294 -23.09 -7.51 -16.17
CA VAL A 294 -21.81 -8.05 -16.63
C VAL A 294 -21.74 -9.53 -16.23
N GLU A 295 -21.52 -10.38 -17.24
CA GLU A 295 -21.21 -11.79 -16.95
C GLU A 295 -19.76 -11.87 -16.45
N GLN A 296 -19.59 -12.21 -15.17
CA GLN A 296 -18.26 -12.45 -14.62
C GLN A 296 -17.75 -13.78 -15.17
N ALA A 297 -16.63 -13.75 -15.89
CA ALA A 297 -15.94 -14.97 -16.30
C ALA A 297 -15.64 -15.80 -15.05
N ALA A 298 -16.01 -17.09 -15.08
CA ALA A 298 -15.70 -18.00 -13.99
C ALA A 298 -14.16 -17.96 -13.75
N ARG A 299 -13.76 -17.65 -12.52
CA ARG A 299 -12.34 -17.69 -12.15
C ARG A 299 -11.85 -19.13 -12.32
N SER A 300 -10.97 -19.35 -13.30
CA SER A 300 -10.31 -20.64 -13.42
C SER A 300 -9.42 -20.86 -12.20
N PRO A 301 -9.46 -22.05 -11.59
CA PRO A 301 -8.49 -22.37 -10.54
C PRO A 301 -7.08 -22.31 -11.14
N ARG A 302 -6.12 -21.90 -10.35
CA ARG A 302 -4.70 -21.92 -10.71
C ARG A 302 -4.29 -23.36 -11.09
N GLY A 303 -3.57 -23.50 -12.21
CA GLY A 303 -2.93 -24.76 -12.57
C GLY A 303 -1.73 -25.09 -11.68
N GLU A 304 -1.19 -26.29 -11.80
CA GLU A 304 0.09 -26.66 -11.19
C GLU A 304 1.22 -25.88 -11.89
N VAL A 305 2.05 -25.18 -11.09
CA VAL A 305 3.15 -24.38 -11.64
C VAL A 305 4.41 -25.21 -11.76
N GLU A 306 5.04 -25.20 -12.93
CA GLU A 306 6.36 -25.78 -13.14
C GLU A 306 7.41 -24.68 -12.95
N LEU A 307 8.02 -24.62 -11.76
CA LEU A 307 9.00 -23.62 -11.42
C LEU A 307 10.33 -23.85 -12.14
N PRO A 308 11.11 -22.80 -12.44
CA PRO A 308 12.44 -22.94 -13.00
C PRO A 308 13.36 -23.74 -12.06
N ALA A 309 14.09 -24.69 -12.61
CA ALA A 309 15.03 -25.51 -11.87
C ALA A 309 16.45 -24.92 -11.99
N PHE A 310 17.16 -24.88 -10.85
CA PHE A 310 18.55 -24.42 -10.77
C PHE A 310 19.46 -25.53 -10.25
N THR A 311 20.72 -25.57 -10.72
CA THR A 311 21.66 -26.61 -10.33
C THR A 311 22.40 -26.22 -9.05
N PRO A 312 22.40 -27.05 -7.99
CA PRO A 312 23.17 -26.75 -6.78
C PRO A 312 24.66 -26.49 -7.12
N GLY A 313 25.18 -25.37 -6.59
CA GLY A 313 26.52 -24.86 -6.85
C GLY A 313 26.63 -23.92 -8.06
N GLU A 314 25.59 -23.76 -8.86
CA GLU A 314 25.52 -22.74 -9.90
C GLU A 314 25.39 -21.35 -9.23
N GLU A 315 26.07 -20.32 -9.77
CA GLU A 315 25.95 -18.96 -9.25
C GLU A 315 24.85 -18.19 -9.95
N VAL A 316 23.79 -17.85 -9.22
CA VAL A 316 22.61 -17.14 -9.75
C VAL A 316 22.21 -16.01 -8.78
N ALA A 317 22.01 -14.81 -9.33
CA ALA A 317 21.41 -13.71 -8.56
C ALA A 317 19.92 -14.00 -8.31
N THR A 318 19.44 -13.79 -7.08
CA THR A 318 18.03 -14.09 -6.75
C THR A 318 17.05 -13.27 -7.61
N ARG A 319 17.38 -12.01 -7.96
CA ARG A 319 16.58 -11.22 -8.91
C ARG A 319 16.42 -11.85 -10.29
N LYS A 320 17.40 -12.65 -10.75
CA LYS A 320 17.32 -13.37 -12.04
C LYS A 320 16.50 -14.66 -11.95
N ALA A 321 16.26 -15.18 -10.77
CA ALA A 321 15.33 -16.29 -10.56
C ALA A 321 13.87 -15.79 -10.44
N TYR A 322 13.67 -14.54 -10.03
CA TYR A 322 12.35 -13.96 -9.86
C TYR A 322 11.55 -13.88 -11.17
N GLY A 323 12.13 -13.32 -12.24
CA GLY A 323 11.43 -13.17 -13.53
C GLY A 323 10.91 -14.48 -14.11
N PRO A 324 11.76 -15.51 -14.31
CA PRO A 324 11.32 -16.82 -14.77
C PRO A 324 10.26 -17.46 -13.87
N ALA A 325 10.36 -17.32 -12.54
CA ALA A 325 9.37 -17.83 -11.61
C ALA A 325 8.01 -17.12 -11.73
N LEU A 326 8.04 -15.79 -11.87
CA LEU A 326 6.83 -14.99 -12.10
C LEU A 326 6.17 -15.33 -13.44
N THR A 327 6.97 -15.54 -14.49
CA THR A 327 6.49 -15.95 -15.82
C THR A 327 5.83 -17.32 -15.75
N ALA A 328 6.48 -18.31 -15.13
CA ALA A 328 5.91 -19.65 -14.96
C ALA A 328 4.60 -19.63 -14.15
N LEU A 329 4.52 -18.78 -13.13
CA LEU A 329 3.28 -18.57 -12.38
C LEU A 329 2.18 -17.98 -13.27
N ALA A 330 2.51 -17.00 -14.11
CA ALA A 330 1.57 -16.33 -14.98
C ALA A 330 1.03 -17.22 -16.13
N GLU A 331 1.76 -18.23 -16.54
CA GLU A 331 1.30 -19.21 -17.51
C GLU A 331 0.11 -20.04 -17.00
N VAL A 332 0.07 -20.29 -15.71
CA VAL A 332 -0.98 -21.11 -15.06
C VAL A 332 -2.00 -20.31 -14.27
N ASP A 333 -1.74 -19.02 -14.03
CA ASP A 333 -2.65 -18.10 -13.33
C ASP A 333 -2.84 -16.80 -14.12
N PRO A 334 -3.97 -16.66 -14.84
CA PRO A 334 -4.23 -15.46 -15.64
C PRO A 334 -4.48 -14.19 -14.80
N ARG A 335 -4.58 -14.30 -13.48
CA ARG A 335 -4.78 -13.17 -12.57
C ARG A 335 -3.46 -12.44 -12.27
N VAL A 336 -2.33 -13.07 -12.55
CA VAL A 336 -1.01 -12.47 -12.31
C VAL A 336 -0.77 -11.33 -13.28
N VAL A 337 -0.54 -10.15 -12.74
CA VAL A 337 -0.23 -8.90 -13.43
C VAL A 337 1.06 -8.36 -12.84
N ALA A 338 1.92 -7.80 -13.66
CA ALA A 338 3.15 -7.16 -13.22
C ALA A 338 3.13 -5.67 -13.54
N LEU A 339 3.67 -4.88 -12.61
CA LEU A 339 3.90 -3.46 -12.76
C LEU A 339 5.37 -3.18 -12.47
N ASP A 340 5.97 -2.24 -13.20
CA ASP A 340 7.36 -1.84 -12.96
C ASP A 340 7.55 -0.34 -13.22
N GLY A 341 8.59 0.25 -12.63
CA GLY A 341 8.91 1.68 -12.71
C GLY A 341 10.13 1.96 -13.58
N GLU A 342 10.12 1.51 -14.83
CA GLU A 342 11.21 1.72 -15.82
C GLU A 342 12.55 1.03 -15.44
N VAL A 343 12.47 -0.03 -14.60
CA VAL A 343 13.65 -0.75 -14.10
C VAL A 343 13.54 -2.28 -14.30
N SER A 344 12.70 -2.73 -15.21
CA SER A 344 12.40 -4.15 -15.46
C SER A 344 13.63 -5.02 -15.72
N ASN A 345 14.68 -4.48 -16.33
CA ASN A 345 15.99 -5.12 -16.54
C ASN A 345 16.75 -5.32 -15.21
N SER A 346 16.50 -4.52 -14.21
CA SER A 346 17.16 -4.58 -12.90
C SER A 346 16.37 -5.40 -11.89
N THR A 347 15.04 -5.32 -11.92
CA THR A 347 14.14 -6.10 -11.05
C THR A 347 14.02 -7.56 -11.48
N GLY A 348 14.31 -7.86 -12.75
CA GLY A 348 14.18 -9.20 -13.33
C GLY A 348 12.81 -9.46 -13.97
N VAL A 349 11.92 -8.48 -14.07
CA VAL A 349 10.57 -8.61 -14.64
C VAL A 349 10.59 -8.69 -16.18
N ALA A 350 11.73 -8.42 -16.83
CA ALA A 350 11.84 -8.38 -18.29
C ALA A 350 11.30 -9.64 -18.99
N ASP A 351 11.53 -10.84 -18.43
CA ASP A 351 11.03 -12.11 -18.98
C ASP A 351 9.49 -12.15 -19.00
N PHE A 352 8.85 -11.61 -17.96
CA PHE A 352 7.39 -11.48 -17.90
C PHE A 352 6.88 -10.49 -18.95
N VAL A 353 7.57 -9.35 -19.13
CA VAL A 353 7.20 -8.34 -20.14
C VAL A 353 7.19 -8.94 -21.55
N GLU A 354 8.20 -9.77 -21.88
CA GLU A 354 8.28 -10.44 -23.19
C GLU A 354 7.19 -11.49 -23.39
N SER A 355 6.85 -12.23 -22.33
CA SER A 355 5.91 -13.36 -22.40
C SER A 355 4.44 -12.91 -22.28
N HIS A 356 4.16 -11.88 -21.47
CA HIS A 356 2.82 -11.44 -21.13
C HIS A 356 2.64 -9.91 -21.20
N PRO A 357 2.94 -9.28 -22.36
CA PRO A 357 2.88 -7.82 -22.49
C PRO A 357 1.51 -7.22 -22.20
N GLU A 358 0.42 -7.98 -22.38
CA GLU A 358 -0.95 -7.54 -22.10
C GLU A 358 -1.31 -7.51 -20.61
N ARG A 359 -0.46 -8.09 -19.76
CA ARG A 359 -0.59 -8.12 -18.30
C ARG A 359 0.53 -7.35 -17.59
N PHE A 360 1.33 -6.61 -18.35
CA PHE A 360 2.38 -5.75 -17.84
C PHE A 360 1.98 -4.27 -17.99
N PHE A 361 2.22 -3.49 -16.94
CA PHE A 361 1.97 -2.05 -16.95
C PHE A 361 3.23 -1.31 -16.51
N GLU A 362 3.73 -0.47 -17.42
CA GLU A 362 4.84 0.42 -17.14
C GLU A 362 4.33 1.68 -16.43
N MET A 363 4.80 1.90 -15.21
CA MET A 363 4.39 3.05 -14.38
C MET A 363 5.39 4.18 -14.43
N PHE A 364 6.48 4.02 -15.18
CA PHE A 364 7.59 4.98 -15.23
C PHE A 364 8.18 5.22 -13.83
N ILE A 365 8.91 6.33 -13.64
CA ILE A 365 9.46 6.69 -12.33
C ILE A 365 8.40 7.48 -11.53
N ALA A 366 7.22 6.91 -11.39
CA ALA A 366 6.09 7.42 -10.62
C ALA A 366 5.80 6.48 -9.43
N GLU A 367 6.70 6.45 -8.47
CA GLU A 367 6.72 5.43 -7.41
C GLU A 367 5.52 5.52 -6.46
N GLN A 368 4.93 6.71 -6.28
CA GLN A 368 3.72 6.88 -5.49
C GLN A 368 2.52 6.24 -6.20
N GLN A 369 2.49 6.28 -7.54
CA GLN A 369 1.48 5.58 -8.34
C GLN A 369 1.77 4.08 -8.43
N LEU A 370 3.05 3.69 -8.52
CA LEU A 370 3.48 2.29 -8.73
C LEU A 370 3.56 1.47 -7.43
N VAL A 371 4.04 2.06 -6.33
CA VAL A 371 4.47 1.33 -5.10
C VAL A 371 5.59 0.31 -5.37
N ALA A 372 6.66 0.66 -6.12
CA ALA A 372 7.68 -0.35 -6.43
C ALA A 372 9.16 0.06 -6.43
N ALA A 373 9.66 1.01 -7.18
CA ALA A 373 11.09 1.10 -7.42
C ALA A 373 11.90 1.72 -6.27
N PHE A 374 11.32 2.67 -5.51
CA PHE A 374 11.88 3.23 -4.27
C PHE A 374 10.79 3.22 -3.20
N LEU A 375 10.70 2.10 -2.50
CA LEU A 375 9.63 1.79 -1.54
C LEU A 375 9.37 2.89 -0.50
N THR A 376 10.40 3.65 -0.13
CA THR A 376 10.24 4.75 0.83
C THR A 376 9.42 5.92 0.31
N ARG A 377 9.39 6.19 -1.00
CA ARG A 377 8.50 7.23 -1.57
C ARG A 377 7.03 6.83 -1.53
N ALA A 378 6.76 5.54 -1.56
CA ALA A 378 5.43 4.96 -1.49
C ALA A 378 5.04 4.49 -0.06
N ALA A 379 5.80 4.85 0.96
CA ALA A 379 5.64 4.33 2.33
C ALA A 379 4.21 4.53 2.88
N ASP A 380 3.55 5.64 2.56
CA ASP A 380 2.18 5.89 3.01
C ASP A 380 1.17 4.98 2.28
N PHE A 381 1.35 4.73 0.99
CA PHE A 381 0.53 3.76 0.23
C PHE A 381 0.69 2.34 0.79
N ILE A 382 1.94 1.92 1.08
CA ILE A 382 2.23 0.62 1.71
C ILE A 382 1.54 0.53 3.07
N ARG A 383 1.59 1.58 3.88
CA ARG A 383 0.93 1.65 5.18
C ARG A 383 -0.60 1.55 5.07
N MET A 384 -1.19 2.15 4.03
CA MET A 384 -2.64 2.16 3.79
C MET A 384 -3.15 0.87 3.13
N ALA A 385 -2.30 0.13 2.44
CA ALA A 385 -2.68 -1.11 1.75
C ALA A 385 -3.39 -2.13 2.66
N PRO A 386 -2.91 -2.46 3.88
CA PRO A 386 -3.65 -3.34 4.79
C PRO A 386 -4.98 -2.76 5.27
N VAL A 387 -5.06 -1.44 5.44
CA VAL A 387 -6.31 -0.76 5.83
C VAL A 387 -7.34 -0.87 4.71
N SER A 388 -6.89 -0.81 3.46
CA SER A 388 -7.71 -1.05 2.26
C SER A 388 -7.95 -2.54 1.97
N ARG A 389 -7.35 -3.45 2.74
CA ARG A 389 -7.48 -4.92 2.59
C ARG A 389 -7.07 -5.43 1.20
N VAL A 390 -6.09 -4.78 0.59
CA VAL A 390 -5.61 -5.19 -0.74
C VAL A 390 -4.62 -6.34 -0.65
N ASP A 391 -4.62 -7.18 -1.67
CA ASP A 391 -3.65 -8.25 -1.86
C ASP A 391 -2.53 -7.74 -2.77
N LEU A 392 -1.37 -7.41 -2.16
CA LEU A 392 -0.25 -6.77 -2.86
C LEU A 392 1.03 -7.58 -2.68
N ARG A 393 1.73 -7.86 -3.79
CA ARG A 393 3.02 -8.55 -3.84
C ARG A 393 4.08 -7.56 -4.29
N LEU A 394 4.98 -7.22 -3.40
CA LEU A 394 6.07 -6.28 -3.64
C LEU A 394 7.39 -7.03 -3.70
N VAL A 395 8.21 -6.72 -4.70
CA VAL A 395 9.53 -7.31 -4.85
C VAL A 395 10.55 -6.18 -4.98
N GLY A 396 11.46 -6.11 -4.02
CA GLY A 396 12.58 -5.17 -4.03
C GLY A 396 13.88 -5.85 -4.40
N SER A 397 14.67 -5.23 -5.27
CA SER A 397 16.02 -5.68 -5.59
C SER A 397 17.05 -4.62 -5.22
N HIS A 398 18.34 -4.98 -5.20
CA HIS A 398 19.43 -4.05 -4.92
C HIS A 398 19.34 -3.45 -3.51
N ALA A 399 18.95 -4.23 -2.51
CA ALA A 399 18.94 -3.82 -1.10
C ALA A 399 20.24 -4.22 -0.41
N GLY A 400 20.58 -3.52 0.67
CA GLY A 400 21.76 -3.82 1.48
C GLY A 400 23.07 -3.23 0.95
N VAL A 401 24.17 -3.41 1.71
CA VAL A 401 25.52 -3.00 1.30
C VAL A 401 26.07 -3.90 0.19
N GLU A 402 25.47 -5.05 -0.03
CA GLU A 402 25.80 -6.00 -1.07
C GLU A 402 25.80 -5.39 -2.48
N ILE A 403 25.00 -4.36 -2.73
CA ILE A 403 24.95 -3.65 -4.01
C ILE A 403 26.29 -3.00 -4.40
N GLY A 404 27.14 -2.67 -3.45
CA GLY A 404 28.54 -2.29 -3.68
C GLY A 404 28.74 -0.87 -4.19
N ALA A 405 29.18 -0.75 -5.45
CA ALA A 405 29.68 0.49 -6.04
C ALA A 405 28.68 1.64 -6.17
N ASP A 406 27.37 1.33 -6.22
CA ASP A 406 26.32 2.34 -6.41
C ASP A 406 26.21 3.31 -5.22
N GLY A 407 26.64 2.87 -4.04
CA GLY A 407 26.78 3.70 -2.85
C GLY A 407 25.48 3.88 -2.05
N PRO A 408 25.56 4.63 -0.94
CA PRO A 408 24.54 4.61 0.13
C PRO A 408 23.16 5.09 -0.31
N SER A 409 23.06 5.95 -1.31
CA SER A 409 21.76 6.43 -1.79
C SER A 409 20.93 5.36 -2.51
N GLN A 410 21.56 4.23 -2.87
CA GLN A 410 20.93 3.11 -3.55
C GLN A 410 20.82 1.86 -2.66
N MET A 411 21.38 1.90 -1.46
CA MET A 411 21.36 0.79 -0.51
C MET A 411 20.08 0.85 0.33
N GLY A 412 19.15 -0.06 0.10
CA GLY A 412 17.98 -0.22 0.96
C GLY A 412 18.38 -0.93 2.26
N LEU A 413 18.57 -0.19 3.34
CA LEU A 413 18.95 -0.72 4.65
C LEU A 413 17.81 -0.67 5.67
N GLU A 414 16.63 -0.16 5.28
CA GLU A 414 15.42 0.02 6.09
C GLU A 414 14.22 -0.78 5.56
N ASP A 415 14.36 -1.43 4.43
CA ASP A 415 13.26 -2.10 3.72
C ASP A 415 12.60 -3.20 4.55
N LEU A 416 13.38 -4.11 5.15
CA LEU A 416 12.83 -5.17 6.00
C LEU A 416 12.06 -4.59 7.18
N ALA A 417 12.60 -3.55 7.83
CA ALA A 417 11.95 -2.86 8.95
C ALA A 417 10.64 -2.20 8.54
N MET A 418 10.61 -1.52 7.41
CA MET A 418 9.42 -0.84 6.89
C MET A 418 8.28 -1.84 6.66
N PHE A 419 8.58 -2.96 6.00
CA PHE A 419 7.58 -4.00 5.77
C PHE A 419 7.25 -4.79 7.03
N ALA A 420 8.20 -5.04 7.92
CA ALA A 420 7.93 -5.68 9.20
C ALA A 420 6.99 -4.85 10.08
N ALA A 421 7.07 -3.51 10.02
CA ALA A 421 6.17 -2.60 10.73
C ALA A 421 4.76 -2.54 10.12
N THR A 422 4.59 -2.94 8.85
CA THR A 422 3.30 -2.94 8.17
C THR A 422 2.40 -4.04 8.76
N GLN A 423 1.19 -3.67 9.14
CA GLN A 423 0.25 -4.57 9.80
C GLN A 423 -0.13 -5.76 8.89
N GLY A 424 -0.03 -6.99 9.41
CA GLY A 424 -0.42 -8.21 8.68
C GLY A 424 0.48 -8.56 7.48
N SER A 425 1.60 -7.88 7.27
CA SER A 425 2.50 -8.17 6.16
C SER A 425 3.28 -9.48 6.32
N THR A 426 3.70 -10.03 5.19
CA THR A 426 4.71 -11.11 5.09
C THR A 426 6.01 -10.53 4.52
N VAL A 427 7.16 -10.87 5.11
CA VAL A 427 8.49 -10.39 4.68
C VAL A 427 9.41 -11.58 4.47
N LEU A 428 9.92 -11.71 3.25
CA LEU A 428 10.70 -12.86 2.78
C LEU A 428 12.06 -12.39 2.23
N TYR A 429 13.11 -13.12 2.55
CA TYR A 429 14.45 -12.86 2.03
C TYR A 429 15.15 -14.19 1.65
N PRO A 430 14.92 -14.70 0.43
CA PRO A 430 15.54 -15.93 -0.06
C PRO A 430 17.05 -15.79 -0.16
N SER A 431 17.75 -16.92 0.02
CA SER A 431 19.20 -16.97 0.00
C SER A 431 19.79 -17.51 -1.31
N ASP A 432 18.96 -18.09 -2.19
CA ASP A 432 19.37 -18.59 -3.49
C ASP A 432 18.25 -18.56 -4.54
N ALA A 433 18.56 -19.00 -5.75
CA ALA A 433 17.61 -19.00 -6.86
C ALA A 433 16.43 -19.97 -6.63
N THR A 434 16.68 -21.15 -6.06
CA THR A 434 15.62 -22.14 -5.79
C THR A 434 14.62 -21.64 -4.76
N SER A 435 15.11 -21.14 -3.64
CA SER A 435 14.25 -20.55 -2.61
C SER A 435 13.48 -19.33 -3.12
N THR A 436 14.08 -18.54 -4.02
CA THR A 436 13.39 -17.40 -4.65
C THR A 436 12.20 -17.87 -5.49
N ALA A 437 12.42 -18.84 -6.39
CA ALA A 437 11.36 -19.35 -7.25
C ALA A 437 10.20 -19.98 -6.43
N ALA A 438 10.53 -20.74 -5.40
CA ALA A 438 9.54 -21.34 -4.51
C ALA A 438 8.74 -20.28 -3.74
N LEU A 439 9.40 -19.25 -3.20
CA LEU A 439 8.74 -18.20 -2.45
C LEU A 439 7.86 -17.28 -3.32
N VAL A 440 8.20 -17.08 -4.60
CA VAL A 440 7.30 -16.40 -5.56
C VAL A 440 5.98 -17.16 -5.70
N ALA A 441 6.04 -18.49 -5.80
CA ALA A 441 4.84 -19.31 -5.87
C ALA A 441 4.04 -19.31 -4.56
N GLU A 442 4.71 -19.36 -3.42
CA GLU A 442 4.08 -19.24 -2.09
C GLU A 442 3.38 -17.88 -1.91
N MET A 443 4.04 -16.79 -2.33
CA MET A 443 3.46 -15.45 -2.24
C MET A 443 2.14 -15.31 -3.00
N ALA A 444 1.96 -16.03 -4.09
CA ALA A 444 0.73 -15.97 -4.88
C ALA A 444 -0.50 -16.48 -4.11
N GLU A 445 -0.29 -17.36 -3.12
CA GLU A 445 -1.35 -17.93 -2.28
C GLU A 445 -1.65 -17.09 -1.03
N LEU A 446 -0.82 -16.09 -0.73
CA LEU A 446 -1.01 -15.26 0.45
C LEU A 446 -2.15 -14.25 0.25
N SER A 447 -2.71 -13.78 1.33
CA SER A 447 -3.56 -12.59 1.40
C SER A 447 -2.81 -11.44 2.05
N GLY A 448 -3.23 -10.20 1.75
CA GLY A 448 -2.63 -8.99 2.28
C GLY A 448 -1.33 -8.60 1.58
N VAL A 449 -0.50 -7.84 2.27
CA VAL A 449 0.76 -7.32 1.73
C VAL A 449 1.90 -8.31 1.96
N SER A 450 2.63 -8.66 0.91
CA SER A 450 3.88 -9.44 1.02
C SER A 450 5.04 -8.74 0.30
N TYR A 451 6.22 -8.88 0.88
CA TYR A 451 7.46 -8.32 0.37
C TYR A 451 8.53 -9.41 0.22
N LEU A 452 9.15 -9.47 -0.95
CA LEU A 452 10.28 -10.34 -1.27
C LEU A 452 11.50 -9.48 -1.57
N ARG A 453 12.57 -9.64 -0.80
CA ARG A 453 13.85 -8.99 -1.02
C ARG A 453 14.72 -9.86 -1.91
N THR A 454 15.27 -9.29 -3.00
CA THR A 454 16.20 -10.01 -3.89
C THR A 454 17.56 -9.33 -3.97
N THR A 455 18.61 -10.10 -4.34
CA THR A 455 20.00 -9.63 -4.40
C THR A 455 20.40 -9.25 -5.82
N ARG A 456 21.38 -8.34 -5.93
CA ARG A 456 22.04 -8.00 -7.20
C ARG A 456 23.11 -9.02 -7.56
N GLY A 457 23.95 -9.41 -6.59
CA GLY A 457 25.04 -10.35 -6.75
C GLY A 457 24.55 -11.78 -6.98
N ALA A 458 25.35 -12.55 -7.68
CA ALA A 458 25.13 -13.98 -7.85
C ALA A 458 25.73 -14.74 -6.67
N TYR A 459 25.00 -15.73 -6.20
CA TYR A 459 25.40 -16.60 -5.11
C TYR A 459 25.16 -18.06 -5.48
N PRO A 460 25.92 -19.02 -4.92
CA PRO A 460 25.70 -20.43 -5.16
C PRO A 460 24.28 -20.87 -4.82
N VAL A 461 23.67 -21.63 -5.70
CA VAL A 461 22.41 -22.33 -5.42
C VAL A 461 22.67 -23.38 -4.34
N LEU A 462 21.95 -23.28 -3.24
CA LEU A 462 22.11 -24.11 -2.04
C LEU A 462 21.16 -25.31 -2.03
N TYR A 463 19.99 -25.15 -2.64
CA TYR A 463 18.88 -26.08 -2.52
C TYR A 463 18.54 -26.76 -3.84
N GLY A 464 18.13 -28.02 -3.76
CA GLY A 464 17.55 -28.73 -4.90
C GLY A 464 16.13 -28.29 -5.22
N SER A 465 15.65 -28.59 -6.43
CA SER A 465 14.30 -28.22 -6.90
C SER A 465 13.14 -28.85 -6.11
N GLU A 466 13.41 -29.94 -5.38
CA GLU A 466 12.39 -30.62 -4.55
C GLU A 466 12.15 -29.91 -3.20
N GLU A 467 12.96 -28.92 -2.85
CA GLU A 467 12.88 -28.26 -1.54
C GLU A 467 11.68 -27.34 -1.46
N SER A 468 10.96 -27.41 -0.36
CA SER A 468 9.82 -26.52 -0.07
C SER A 468 10.18 -25.41 0.91
N PHE A 469 9.58 -24.23 0.75
CA PHE A 469 9.85 -23.06 1.55
C PHE A 469 8.54 -22.44 2.10
N PRO A 470 7.85 -23.14 3.02
CA PRO A 470 6.61 -22.61 3.58
C PRO A 470 6.85 -21.30 4.30
N VAL A 471 5.96 -20.34 4.13
CA VAL A 471 6.01 -19.04 4.82
C VAL A 471 5.96 -19.26 6.34
N GLY A 472 6.86 -18.61 7.07
CA GLY A 472 7.04 -18.80 8.50
C GLY A 472 7.99 -19.95 8.86
N GLY A 473 8.62 -20.56 7.87
CA GLY A 473 9.64 -21.59 8.06
C GLY A 473 11.07 -21.05 8.08
N SER A 474 12.00 -21.94 8.40
CA SER A 474 13.46 -21.77 8.29
C SER A 474 14.10 -23.07 7.82
N LYS A 475 15.35 -23.03 7.36
CA LYS A 475 16.13 -24.22 6.96
C LYS A 475 17.40 -24.34 7.79
N THR A 476 17.71 -25.54 8.26
CA THR A 476 19.00 -25.83 8.88
C THR A 476 19.91 -26.48 7.86
N LEU A 477 20.93 -25.75 7.39
CA LEU A 477 21.86 -26.25 6.37
C LEU A 477 23.00 -27.06 6.98
N ARG A 478 23.39 -26.74 8.21
CA ARG A 478 24.43 -27.47 8.97
C ARG A 478 23.96 -27.71 10.38
N SER A 479 24.16 -28.92 10.87
CA SER A 479 23.93 -29.27 12.28
C SER A 479 24.69 -30.53 12.66
N SER A 480 25.12 -30.58 13.92
CA SER A 480 25.67 -31.76 14.58
C SER A 480 25.26 -31.79 16.05
N GLU A 481 25.55 -32.91 16.73
CA GLU A 481 25.30 -33.02 18.19
C GLU A 481 26.27 -32.17 19.02
N ASP A 482 27.45 -31.85 18.45
CA ASP A 482 28.52 -31.11 19.12
C ASP A 482 28.55 -29.64 18.71
N ASP A 483 27.45 -29.08 18.17
CA ASP A 483 27.42 -27.66 17.78
C ASP A 483 27.59 -26.74 18.98
N ALA A 484 28.58 -25.85 18.88
CA ALA A 484 28.96 -24.92 19.94
C ALA A 484 28.21 -23.58 19.85
N VAL A 485 27.70 -23.23 18.68
CA VAL A 485 27.07 -21.94 18.38
C VAL A 485 26.07 -22.11 17.24
N THR A 486 24.99 -21.31 17.25
CA THR A 486 24.05 -21.19 16.12
C THR A 486 24.35 -19.90 15.36
N LEU A 487 24.54 -19.98 14.05
CA LEU A 487 24.68 -18.86 13.13
C LEU A 487 23.36 -18.73 12.35
N ILE A 488 22.77 -17.53 12.36
CA ILE A 488 21.51 -17.23 11.66
C ILE A 488 21.76 -16.14 10.65
N GLY A 489 21.41 -16.39 9.39
CA GLY A 489 21.46 -15.42 8.31
C GLY A 489 20.25 -15.56 7.40
N ALA A 490 20.09 -14.61 6.49
CA ALA A 490 19.15 -14.65 5.38
C ALA A 490 19.77 -13.96 4.17
N GLY A 491 19.44 -14.42 2.96
CA GLY A 491 20.01 -13.87 1.74
C GLY A 491 21.55 -13.91 1.78
N VAL A 492 22.18 -12.77 1.55
CA VAL A 492 23.65 -12.61 1.49
C VAL A 492 24.35 -13.14 2.72
N THR A 493 23.83 -12.81 3.91
CA THR A 493 24.50 -13.15 5.17
C THR A 493 24.43 -14.64 5.51
N LEU A 494 23.53 -15.40 4.88
CA LEU A 494 23.55 -16.85 4.99
C LEU A 494 24.82 -17.44 4.35
N HIS A 495 25.24 -16.95 3.18
CA HIS A 495 26.47 -17.39 2.52
C HIS A 495 27.70 -17.06 3.36
N GLN A 496 27.71 -15.89 3.98
CA GLN A 496 28.75 -15.49 4.93
C GLN A 496 28.77 -16.39 6.18
N ALA A 497 27.60 -16.77 6.70
CA ALA A 497 27.48 -17.67 7.83
C ALA A 497 27.96 -19.10 7.50
N LEU A 498 27.73 -19.59 6.29
CA LEU A 498 28.26 -20.88 5.81
C LEU A 498 29.79 -20.85 5.72
N ALA A 499 30.37 -19.80 5.14
CA ALA A 499 31.83 -19.62 5.09
C ALA A 499 32.44 -19.47 6.48
N ALA A 500 31.78 -18.75 7.40
CA ALA A 500 32.19 -18.63 8.80
C ALA A 500 32.18 -19.98 9.52
N ALA A 501 31.18 -20.83 9.25
CA ALA A 501 31.11 -22.18 9.82
C ALA A 501 32.24 -23.09 9.30
N ASP A 502 32.69 -22.92 8.04
CA ASP A 502 33.87 -23.62 7.51
C ASP A 502 35.16 -23.18 8.23
N ALA A 503 35.34 -21.86 8.38
CA ALA A 503 36.51 -21.33 9.13
C ALA A 503 36.53 -21.75 10.61
N LEU A 504 35.37 -21.80 11.26
CA LEU A 504 35.23 -22.28 12.63
C LEU A 504 35.57 -23.79 12.74
N ALA A 505 35.18 -24.58 11.73
CA ALA A 505 35.47 -26.01 11.71
C ALA A 505 36.98 -26.31 11.63
N GLU A 506 37.77 -25.47 10.95
CA GLU A 506 39.23 -25.54 10.93
C GLU A 506 39.85 -25.36 12.36
N ASP A 507 39.20 -24.55 13.19
CA ASP A 507 39.54 -24.34 14.59
C ASP A 507 38.95 -25.41 15.55
N GLY A 508 38.29 -26.44 14.99
CA GLY A 508 37.62 -27.47 15.77
C GLY A 508 36.32 -27.01 16.46
N VAL A 509 35.73 -25.92 16.00
CA VAL A 509 34.45 -25.39 16.50
C VAL A 509 33.33 -25.72 15.49
N ARG A 510 32.35 -26.51 15.90
CA ARG A 510 31.19 -26.82 15.07
C ARG A 510 30.10 -25.76 15.25
N ALA A 511 29.50 -25.36 14.16
CA ALA A 511 28.43 -24.37 14.15
C ALA A 511 27.20 -24.90 13.41
N ARG A 512 26.04 -24.69 13.98
CA ARG A 512 24.75 -24.85 13.32
C ARG A 512 24.50 -23.62 12.46
N VAL A 513 24.01 -23.80 11.23
CA VAL A 513 23.70 -22.70 10.31
C VAL A 513 22.23 -22.77 9.92
N ILE A 514 21.54 -21.66 10.11
CA ILE A 514 20.11 -21.51 9.82
C ILE A 514 19.89 -20.42 8.77
N ASP A 515 19.17 -20.78 7.72
CA ASP A 515 18.57 -19.87 6.75
C ASP A 515 17.19 -19.42 7.28
N ALA A 516 17.11 -18.17 7.67
CA ALA A 516 15.87 -17.55 8.13
C ALA A 516 15.19 -16.79 6.97
N TYR A 517 14.91 -17.49 5.86
CA TYR A 517 14.33 -16.91 4.65
C TYR A 517 12.96 -16.23 4.85
N SER A 518 12.24 -16.58 5.92
CA SER A 518 11.02 -15.91 6.35
C SER A 518 11.30 -15.02 7.56
N ILE A 519 11.35 -13.70 7.32
CA ILE A 519 11.62 -12.71 8.37
C ILE A 519 10.35 -12.43 9.18
N LYS A 520 9.19 -12.38 8.49
CA LYS A 520 7.87 -12.21 9.10
C LYS A 520 6.80 -12.97 8.28
N PRO A 521 6.10 -13.94 8.90
CA PRO A 521 6.37 -14.48 10.22
C PRO A 521 7.71 -15.21 10.29
N LEU A 522 8.36 -15.20 11.47
CA LEU A 522 9.61 -15.92 11.71
C LEU A 522 9.32 -17.31 12.29
N ASP A 523 10.14 -18.31 11.97
CA ASP A 523 10.16 -19.61 12.65
C ASP A 523 10.69 -19.51 14.08
N GLY A 524 9.92 -18.88 14.95
CA GLY A 524 10.36 -18.66 16.33
C GLY A 524 10.60 -19.96 17.11
N ALA A 525 9.85 -21.02 16.83
CA ALA A 525 9.98 -22.31 17.51
C ALA A 525 11.27 -23.04 17.08
N GLY A 526 11.53 -23.12 15.77
CA GLY A 526 12.74 -23.73 15.23
C GLY A 526 14.00 -22.99 15.68
N ILE A 527 13.98 -21.65 15.62
CA ILE A 527 15.12 -20.83 16.08
C ILE A 527 15.38 -21.01 17.57
N ARG A 528 14.36 -20.98 18.44
CA ARG A 528 14.53 -21.24 19.88
C ARG A 528 15.14 -22.61 20.14
N ALA A 529 14.63 -23.64 19.47
CA ALA A 529 15.14 -25.00 19.60
C ALA A 529 16.62 -25.09 19.17
N ALA A 530 16.99 -24.44 18.07
CA ALA A 530 18.36 -24.42 17.57
C ALA A 530 19.32 -23.70 18.53
N VAL A 531 18.91 -22.53 19.05
CA VAL A 531 19.71 -21.75 20.00
C VAL A 531 19.84 -22.50 21.34
N ALA A 532 18.78 -23.15 21.81
CA ALA A 532 18.84 -23.97 23.02
C ALA A 532 19.80 -25.18 22.86
N ALA A 533 19.82 -25.81 21.67
CA ALA A 533 20.72 -26.92 21.38
C ALA A 533 22.21 -26.55 21.42
N THR A 534 22.55 -25.25 21.23
CA THR A 534 23.91 -24.72 21.33
C THR A 534 24.19 -24.03 22.67
N GLY A 535 23.39 -24.31 23.72
CA GLY A 535 23.55 -23.75 25.05
C GLY A 535 23.36 -22.24 25.10
N GLY A 536 22.40 -21.72 24.32
CA GLY A 536 22.05 -20.30 24.28
C GLY A 536 22.98 -19.42 23.44
N ARG A 537 23.96 -19.98 22.73
CA ARG A 537 24.93 -19.21 21.94
C ARG A 537 24.47 -19.02 20.52
N VAL A 538 24.31 -17.75 20.12
CA VAL A 538 23.80 -17.40 18.79
C VAL A 538 24.45 -16.13 18.24
N VAL A 539 24.77 -16.17 16.95
CA VAL A 539 25.16 -15.01 16.15
C VAL A 539 24.11 -14.82 15.07
N VAL A 540 23.54 -13.63 14.97
CA VAL A 540 22.64 -13.22 13.88
C VAL A 540 23.38 -12.20 13.04
N ALA A 541 23.46 -12.42 11.74
CA ALA A 541 24.07 -11.47 10.81
C ALA A 541 23.03 -11.04 9.76
N GLU A 542 22.91 -9.72 9.52
CA GLU A 542 22.00 -9.18 8.55
C GLU A 542 22.58 -8.02 7.75
N ASP A 543 22.32 -7.99 6.46
CA ASP A 543 22.64 -6.87 5.56
C ASP A 543 21.49 -5.84 5.59
N HIS A 544 21.33 -5.20 6.74
CA HIS A 544 20.28 -4.27 7.11
C HIS A 544 20.72 -3.52 8.37
N HIS A 545 20.09 -2.39 8.70
CA HIS A 545 20.27 -1.78 10.01
C HIS A 545 19.72 -2.68 11.14
N ALA A 546 20.26 -2.50 12.35
CA ALA A 546 19.88 -3.34 13.50
C ALA A 546 18.40 -3.23 13.89
N GLU A 547 17.75 -2.11 13.54
CA GLU A 547 16.39 -1.80 13.93
C GLU A 547 15.39 -2.45 12.96
N GLY A 548 14.56 -3.33 13.48
CA GLY A 548 13.39 -3.87 12.77
C GLY A 548 13.65 -4.94 11.70
N GLY A 549 14.92 -5.36 11.51
CA GLY A 549 15.30 -6.43 10.59
C GLY A 549 15.26 -7.84 11.22
N LEU A 550 16.04 -8.76 10.66
CA LEU A 550 16.14 -10.16 11.08
C LEU A 550 16.54 -10.29 12.57
N GLY A 551 17.57 -9.54 13.00
CA GLY A 551 18.04 -9.62 14.38
C GLY A 551 16.99 -9.19 15.40
N ALA A 552 16.22 -8.15 15.08
CA ALA A 552 15.08 -7.72 15.90
C ALA A 552 13.99 -8.81 16.00
N ALA A 553 13.68 -9.46 14.87
CA ALA A 553 12.70 -10.56 14.84
C ALA A 553 13.16 -11.78 15.66
N VAL A 554 14.45 -12.15 15.53
CA VAL A 554 15.06 -13.24 16.33
C VAL A 554 15.05 -12.90 17.82
N LEU A 555 15.44 -11.67 18.21
CA LEU A 555 15.37 -11.21 19.59
C LEU A 555 13.96 -11.30 20.17
N ALA A 556 12.95 -10.86 19.42
CA ALA A 556 11.56 -10.96 19.84
C ALA A 556 11.11 -12.42 20.04
N ALA A 557 11.52 -13.32 19.13
CA ALA A 557 11.22 -14.74 19.23
C ALA A 557 11.89 -15.41 20.44
N LEU A 558 13.15 -15.07 20.73
CA LEU A 558 13.89 -15.59 21.89
C LEU A 558 13.38 -15.02 23.23
N ALA A 559 12.83 -13.80 23.20
CA ALA A 559 12.25 -13.16 24.39
C ALA A 559 10.84 -13.66 24.73
N SER A 560 10.07 -14.12 23.73
CA SER A 560 8.70 -14.62 23.93
C SER A 560 8.66 -15.91 24.80
N GLU A 561 9.67 -16.75 24.65
CA GLU A 561 9.93 -17.93 25.49
C GLU A 561 11.43 -17.96 25.80
N PRO A 562 11.86 -17.57 27.00
CA PRO A 562 13.26 -17.36 27.32
C PRO A 562 14.14 -18.61 27.14
N VAL A 563 15.24 -18.46 26.43
CA VAL A 563 16.29 -19.47 26.32
C VAL A 563 17.27 -19.28 27.48
N THR A 564 17.61 -20.37 28.16
CA THR A 564 18.57 -20.35 29.29
C THR A 564 19.95 -20.00 28.79
N ASP A 565 20.68 -19.16 29.56
CA ASP A 565 22.06 -18.73 29.29
C ASP A 565 22.24 -18.13 27.88
N LEU A 566 21.30 -17.26 27.46
CA LEU A 566 21.34 -16.61 26.15
C LEU A 566 22.56 -15.69 25.99
N HIS A 567 23.40 -16.01 25.01
CA HIS A 567 24.54 -15.23 24.56
C HIS A 567 24.35 -14.87 23.08
N LEU A 568 23.68 -13.76 22.81
CA LEU A 568 23.42 -13.30 21.45
C LEU A 568 24.43 -12.24 21.01
N ARG A 569 24.89 -12.38 19.76
CA ARG A 569 25.60 -11.35 19.01
C ARG A 569 24.76 -11.01 17.78
N HIS A 570 24.47 -9.74 17.61
CA HIS A 570 23.77 -9.21 16.47
C HIS A 570 24.75 -8.37 15.65
N LEU A 571 25.04 -8.81 14.43
CA LEU A 571 25.89 -8.14 13.46
C LEU A 571 24.97 -7.53 12.39
N ALA A 572 25.04 -6.24 12.22
CA ALA A 572 24.17 -5.45 11.33
C ALA A 572 24.96 -4.25 10.82
N VAL A 573 24.46 -3.61 9.78
CA VAL A 573 25.08 -2.41 9.22
C VAL A 573 24.90 -1.25 10.19
N ASP A 574 26.01 -0.68 10.67
CA ASP A 574 26.04 0.50 11.53
C ASP A 574 26.65 1.71 10.78
N GLY A 575 25.91 2.82 10.78
CA GLY A 575 26.31 4.05 10.08
C GLY A 575 25.96 4.08 8.61
N VAL A 576 26.46 5.10 7.91
CA VAL A 576 26.22 5.33 6.47
C VAL A 576 27.37 4.72 5.68
N PRO A 577 27.12 3.69 4.83
CA PRO A 577 28.18 3.07 4.04
C PRO A 577 28.72 4.01 2.95
N GLY A 578 29.89 3.68 2.42
CA GLY A 578 30.44 4.31 1.22
C GLY A 578 30.13 3.52 -0.06
N SER A 579 30.86 3.82 -1.13
CA SER A 579 30.94 2.97 -2.32
C SER A 579 32.15 2.06 -2.24
N GLY A 580 32.03 0.80 -2.67
CA GLY A 580 33.12 -0.17 -2.67
C GLY A 580 32.74 -1.43 -3.43
N THR A 581 33.55 -2.47 -3.33
CA THR A 581 33.13 -3.82 -3.74
C THR A 581 32.20 -4.40 -2.68
N THR A 582 31.46 -5.44 -3.04
CA THR A 582 30.61 -6.18 -2.08
C THR A 582 31.42 -6.66 -0.89
N GLU A 583 32.61 -7.24 -1.13
CA GLU A 583 33.48 -7.78 -0.07
C GLU A 583 33.99 -6.66 0.87
N GLU A 584 34.43 -5.52 0.29
CA GLU A 584 34.87 -4.37 1.09
C GLU A 584 33.76 -3.85 2.02
N LEU A 585 32.53 -3.80 1.52
CA LEU A 585 31.40 -3.25 2.27
C LEU A 585 30.84 -4.25 3.29
N LEU A 586 30.78 -5.54 3.00
CA LEU A 586 30.44 -6.56 3.99
C LEU A 586 31.47 -6.59 5.13
N GLY A 587 32.76 -6.45 4.81
CA GLY A 587 33.84 -6.33 5.80
C GLY A 587 33.74 -5.03 6.61
N TRP A 588 33.49 -3.89 5.95
CA TRP A 588 33.26 -2.60 6.62
C TRP A 588 32.07 -2.66 7.59
N ALA A 589 30.98 -3.30 7.19
CA ALA A 589 29.79 -3.46 8.02
C ALA A 589 29.96 -4.52 9.14
N GLY A 590 31.02 -5.32 9.10
CA GLY A 590 31.26 -6.36 10.10
C GLY A 590 30.27 -7.53 10.00
N ILE A 591 29.78 -7.82 8.80
CA ILE A 591 28.80 -8.89 8.53
C ILE A 591 29.32 -9.96 7.55
N ASP A 592 30.63 -9.93 7.26
CA ASP A 592 31.32 -10.96 6.47
C ASP A 592 31.64 -12.21 7.30
N ALA A 593 32.19 -13.23 6.63
CA ALA A 593 32.51 -14.51 7.25
C ALA A 593 33.52 -14.40 8.41
N GLU A 594 34.51 -13.51 8.32
CA GLU A 594 35.52 -13.31 9.33
C GLU A 594 34.91 -12.75 10.63
N HIS A 595 34.12 -11.68 10.53
CA HIS A 595 33.44 -11.07 11.66
C HIS A 595 32.39 -12.00 12.29
N ILE A 596 31.66 -12.77 11.50
CA ILE A 596 30.72 -13.78 12.00
C ILE A 596 31.48 -14.87 12.80
N ALA A 597 32.62 -15.36 12.28
CA ALA A 597 33.42 -16.36 12.97
C ALA A 597 34.00 -15.79 14.27
N ASP A 598 34.48 -14.56 14.26
CA ASP A 598 35.01 -13.89 15.48
C ASP A 598 33.93 -13.67 16.53
N ALA A 599 32.74 -13.25 16.13
CA ALA A 599 31.59 -13.14 17.02
C ALA A 599 31.21 -14.50 17.64
N ALA A 600 31.28 -15.58 16.86
CA ALA A 600 31.03 -16.94 17.33
C ALA A 600 32.12 -17.42 18.35
N ARG A 601 33.40 -17.14 18.08
CA ARG A 601 34.51 -17.41 19.02
C ARG A 601 34.32 -16.65 20.34
N ALA A 602 33.93 -15.38 20.26
CA ALA A 602 33.67 -14.54 21.44
C ALA A 602 32.44 -15.03 22.23
N ALA A 603 31.37 -15.47 21.57
CA ALA A 603 30.22 -16.03 22.24
C ALA A 603 30.52 -17.33 22.99
N ARG A 604 31.52 -18.11 22.52
CA ARG A 604 32.01 -19.31 23.16
C ARG A 604 32.91 -19.01 24.37
N ALA A 605 33.77 -17.98 24.28
CA ALA A 605 34.74 -17.64 25.33
C ALA A 605 34.11 -17.01 26.59
N GLY A 606 32.84 -16.66 26.55
CA GLY A 606 32.11 -15.98 27.62
C GLY A 606 32.28 -14.45 27.60
N TRP A 607 31.28 -13.74 28.08
CA TRP A 607 31.16 -12.27 28.06
C TRP A 607 32.34 -11.51 28.71
N ALA A 608 33.07 -12.12 29.64
CA ALA A 608 34.09 -11.45 30.47
C ALA A 608 35.34 -11.00 29.67
N ALA A 609 35.67 -11.62 28.54
CA ALA A 609 36.85 -11.29 27.75
C ALA A 609 36.55 -10.26 26.60
N ALA A 610 35.34 -10.20 26.12
CA ALA A 610 34.97 -9.39 24.95
C ALA A 610 34.74 -7.89 25.28
N ALA A 611 34.41 -7.55 26.52
CA ALA A 611 34.21 -6.16 26.97
C ALA A 611 35.47 -5.30 26.92
N ALA A 612 36.64 -5.90 26.83
CA ALA A 612 37.95 -5.21 26.83
C ALA A 612 38.45 -4.80 25.43
N GLY A 613 37.89 -5.36 24.34
CA GLY A 613 38.43 -5.22 22.98
C GLY A 613 37.72 -4.24 22.06
N TRP A 614 36.45 -3.89 22.29
CA TRP A 614 35.59 -3.17 21.32
C TRP A 614 35.49 -1.64 21.55
N GLY A 615 36.26 -1.08 22.47
CA GLY A 615 36.26 0.35 22.82
C GLY A 615 37.20 1.25 22.02
N ARG A 616 37.82 0.82 20.91
CA ARG A 616 38.81 1.63 20.17
C ARG A 616 38.70 1.51 18.65
N GLY A 617 37.65 1.97 18.08
CA GLY A 617 37.54 2.01 16.63
C GLY A 617 36.55 3.06 16.09
N GLY A 618 36.50 4.23 16.71
CA GLY A 618 35.57 5.24 16.25
C GLY A 618 35.89 6.66 16.72
N ALA A 619 37.14 7.11 16.49
CA ALA A 619 37.45 8.52 16.64
C ALA A 619 38.56 8.90 15.65
N GLY A 620 38.20 9.43 14.51
CA GLY A 620 39.16 9.99 13.58
C GLY A 620 38.59 10.21 12.18
N GLY A 621 38.04 11.40 11.96
CA GLY A 621 37.74 11.86 10.60
C GLY A 621 36.60 12.86 10.60
N THR A 622 36.94 14.12 10.81
CA THR A 622 36.12 15.32 10.52
C THR A 622 35.88 15.47 9.03
#